data_c9241b1ea45efbed6cccc1ffbb958f51
#
_entry.id   c9241b1ea45efbed6cccc1ffbb958f51
#
_cell.length_a   1.000
_cell.length_b   1.000
_cell.length_c   1.000
_cell.angle_alpha   90.00
_cell.angle_beta   90.00
_cell.angle_gamma   90.00
#
_symmetry.space_group_name_H-M   'P 1'
#
loop_
_entity.id
_entity.type
_entity.pdbx_description
1 polymer ?
#
loop_
_entity_poly.entity_id
_entity_poly.type
_entity_poly.pdbx_seq_one_letter_code
_entity_poly.pdbx_strand_id
1 'polypeptide(L)'
;MTPLRPLALCVAALVLLGLAQAATAQETIERPVTIYVAGTAGGGIDLYARLFARHFGRHVAGKPNVTVQVMPGAGGIRAANFLAEQAPRDGTAIATFASGPILEPLIGARNPGYDMSSFTWLGAMNKDFGLCIAWGTTPFKTIDDVRRQQMVVAGTGAGSETDTWPIVLNDVLGTKFKLVTGYLGSQETILAIERGEAHGRCVFSLSALRIAKPDWLRDKKINVLVLTALAGSADFPGVPAVVDLVTKPQDRQLLELMVGPGAMARSFTAPPGLAARTATLLRRAFDATLQDPEFRAEAARMQADLAPTPGEEVQALVARIYATPRPVIERVKKLLAP
;
A
#
# COMPACT_ATOMS: atom_id res chain seq x y z
N MET A 1 54.81 12.79 -53.60
CA MET A 1 54.33 12.93 -52.21
C MET A 1 52.85 13.23 -52.25
N THR A 2 52.02 12.22 -52.13
CA THR A 2 50.54 12.31 -52.27
C THR A 2 49.90 12.62 -50.92
N PRO A 3 48.91 13.51 -50.82
CA PRO A 3 48.30 13.90 -49.53
C PRO A 3 47.23 12.90 -49.12
N LEU A 4 47.59 11.95 -48.24
CA LEU A 4 46.69 10.99 -47.60
C LEU A 4 45.89 11.54 -46.38
N ARG A 5 46.00 12.87 -46.13
CA ARG A 5 45.41 13.49 -44.92
C ARG A 5 43.90 13.77 -44.95
N PRO A 6 43.20 14.06 -46.07
CA PRO A 6 41.75 14.37 -45.98
C PRO A 6 40.88 13.12 -45.79
N LEU A 7 41.30 11.95 -46.27
CA LEU A 7 40.47 10.75 -46.16
C LEU A 7 40.36 10.23 -44.73
N ALA A 8 41.45 10.29 -43.97
CA ALA A 8 41.49 9.86 -42.57
C ALA A 8 40.59 10.75 -41.64
N LEU A 9 40.50 12.04 -41.92
CA LEU A 9 39.65 12.98 -41.20
C LEU A 9 38.16 12.74 -41.50
N CYS A 10 37.79 12.41 -42.72
CA CYS A 10 36.40 12.07 -43.07
C CYS A 10 35.94 10.76 -42.46
N VAL A 11 36.81 9.74 -42.38
CA VAL A 11 36.48 8.47 -41.74
C VAL A 11 36.36 8.63 -40.23
N ALA A 12 37.21 9.40 -39.58
CA ALA A 12 37.12 9.70 -38.16
C ALA A 12 35.84 10.48 -37.82
N ALA A 13 35.41 11.44 -38.63
CA ALA A 13 34.16 12.19 -38.45
C ALA A 13 32.92 11.31 -38.62
N LEU A 14 32.91 10.37 -39.58
CA LEU A 14 31.83 9.41 -39.78
C LEU A 14 31.72 8.40 -38.63
N VAL A 15 32.83 7.95 -38.04
CA VAL A 15 32.85 7.08 -36.87
C VAL A 15 32.36 7.81 -35.64
N LEU A 16 32.73 9.08 -35.45
CA LEU A 16 32.25 9.89 -34.34
C LEU A 16 30.76 10.25 -34.47
N LEU A 17 30.23 10.49 -35.66
CA LEU A 17 28.80 10.65 -35.90
C LEU A 17 28.03 9.33 -35.68
N GLY A 18 28.60 8.19 -36.03
CA GLY A 18 28.00 6.87 -35.77
C GLY A 18 27.93 6.52 -34.28
N LEU A 19 28.94 6.91 -33.51
CA LEU A 19 28.98 6.72 -32.07
C LEU A 19 28.01 7.67 -31.32
N ALA A 20 27.76 8.86 -31.86
CA ALA A 20 26.80 9.82 -31.30
C ALA A 20 25.33 9.39 -31.49
N GLN A 21 25.01 8.60 -32.51
CA GLN A 21 23.66 8.09 -32.74
C GLN A 21 23.34 6.81 -31.96
N ALA A 22 24.32 6.13 -31.34
CA ALA A 22 24.12 4.96 -30.50
C ALA A 22 23.63 5.35 -29.08
N ALA A 23 23.58 6.64 -28.73
CA ALA A 23 23.24 7.10 -27.40
C ALA A 23 21.87 7.77 -27.39
N THR A 24 20.80 7.03 -27.35
CA THR A 24 19.52 7.28 -26.65
C THR A 24 18.33 6.67 -27.40
N ALA A 25 18.34 5.38 -27.64
CA ALA A 25 17.05 4.72 -27.84
C ALA A 25 16.27 4.90 -26.51
N GLN A 26 15.31 5.81 -26.51
CA GLN A 26 14.43 6.00 -25.37
C GLN A 26 13.67 4.68 -25.21
N GLU A 27 13.82 4.05 -24.04
CA GLU A 27 13.10 2.82 -23.74
C GLU A 27 11.59 3.08 -23.81
N THR A 28 10.85 2.25 -24.54
CA THR A 28 9.42 2.36 -24.74
C THR A 28 8.72 1.06 -24.34
N ILE A 29 7.53 1.18 -23.79
CA ILE A 29 6.64 0.04 -23.50
C ILE A 29 5.42 0.20 -24.40
N GLU A 30 5.35 -0.60 -25.47
CA GLU A 30 4.25 -0.54 -26.44
C GLU A 30 3.20 -1.62 -26.20
N ARG A 31 3.60 -2.71 -25.53
CA ARG A 31 2.70 -3.80 -25.16
C ARG A 31 1.78 -3.37 -24.02
N PRO A 32 0.54 -3.92 -23.94
CA PRO A 32 -0.37 -3.61 -22.86
C PRO A 32 0.24 -3.83 -21.47
N VAL A 33 0.00 -2.87 -20.56
CA VAL A 33 0.40 -2.98 -19.16
C VAL A 33 -0.77 -3.48 -18.34
N THR A 34 -0.55 -4.49 -17.51
CA THR A 34 -1.55 -5.01 -16.58
C THR A 34 -1.23 -4.58 -15.16
N ILE A 35 -2.22 -3.95 -14.50
CA ILE A 35 -2.19 -3.65 -13.06
C ILE A 35 -2.88 -4.78 -12.32
N TYR A 36 -2.13 -5.56 -11.57
CA TYR A 36 -2.65 -6.61 -10.70
C TYR A 36 -3.07 -6.03 -9.37
N VAL A 37 -4.33 -6.22 -8.99
CA VAL A 37 -4.91 -5.71 -7.75
C VAL A 37 -5.04 -6.84 -6.75
N ALA A 38 -4.32 -6.77 -5.65
CA ALA A 38 -4.38 -7.75 -4.57
C ALA A 38 -5.63 -7.54 -3.70
N GLY A 39 -6.80 -7.68 -4.29
CA GLY A 39 -8.08 -7.43 -3.62
C GLY A 39 -9.26 -7.83 -4.48
N THR A 40 -10.47 -7.53 -4.00
CA THR A 40 -11.72 -7.77 -4.72
C THR A 40 -12.14 -6.57 -5.56
N ALA A 41 -12.90 -6.81 -6.61
CA ALA A 41 -13.46 -5.75 -7.46
C ALA A 41 -14.33 -4.80 -6.62
N GLY A 42 -14.24 -3.49 -6.90
CA GLY A 42 -14.96 -2.44 -6.18
C GLY A 42 -14.42 -2.12 -4.78
N GLY A 43 -13.40 -2.82 -4.31
CA GLY A 43 -12.68 -2.47 -3.08
C GLY A 43 -11.83 -1.21 -3.25
N GLY A 44 -11.44 -0.58 -2.12
CA GLY A 44 -10.69 0.69 -2.16
C GLY A 44 -9.41 0.64 -3.00
N ILE A 45 -8.66 -0.50 -2.99
CA ILE A 45 -7.45 -0.66 -3.81
C ILE A 45 -7.82 -0.74 -5.30
N ASP A 46 -8.89 -1.46 -5.65
CA ASP A 46 -9.35 -1.59 -7.04
C ASP A 46 -9.82 -0.25 -7.62
N LEU A 47 -10.53 0.55 -6.82
CA LEU A 47 -10.98 1.88 -7.25
C LEU A 47 -9.81 2.81 -7.59
N TYR A 48 -8.77 2.84 -6.73
CA TYR A 48 -7.55 3.61 -6.99
C TYR A 48 -6.76 3.05 -8.18
N ALA A 49 -6.67 1.74 -8.33
CA ALA A 49 -6.00 1.12 -9.48
C ALA A 49 -6.69 1.46 -10.80
N ARG A 50 -8.03 1.44 -10.83
CA ARG A 50 -8.81 1.82 -12.04
C ARG A 50 -8.71 3.30 -12.34
N LEU A 51 -8.74 4.17 -11.33
CA LEU A 51 -8.48 5.59 -11.50
C LEU A 51 -7.10 5.80 -12.14
N PHE A 52 -6.06 5.18 -11.59
CA PHE A 52 -4.70 5.28 -12.09
C PHE A 52 -4.56 4.74 -13.52
N ALA A 53 -5.15 3.58 -13.81
CA ALA A 53 -5.06 2.92 -15.11
C ALA A 53 -5.58 3.79 -16.26
N ARG A 54 -6.65 4.58 -16.03
CA ARG A 54 -7.22 5.46 -17.06
C ARG A 54 -6.29 6.56 -17.54
N HIS A 55 -5.32 6.91 -16.71
CA HIS A 55 -4.42 8.04 -16.98
C HIS A 55 -2.97 7.61 -17.22
N PHE A 56 -2.52 6.52 -16.59
CA PHE A 56 -1.12 6.11 -16.54
C PHE A 56 -0.50 5.87 -17.94
N GLY A 57 -1.22 5.16 -18.82
CA GLY A 57 -0.68 4.77 -20.11
C GLY A 57 -0.21 5.94 -20.98
N ARG A 58 -0.88 7.10 -20.91
CA ARG A 58 -0.50 8.29 -21.69
C ARG A 58 0.83 8.92 -21.27
N HIS A 59 1.28 8.63 -20.03
CA HIS A 59 2.55 9.10 -19.47
C HIS A 59 3.70 8.10 -19.64
N VAL A 60 3.39 6.86 -20.03
CA VAL A 60 4.41 5.85 -20.36
C VAL A 60 4.88 6.06 -21.80
N ALA A 61 6.21 6.10 -22.02
CA ALA A 61 6.75 6.16 -23.37
C ALA A 61 6.34 4.89 -24.15
N GLY A 62 5.73 5.07 -25.31
CA GLY A 62 5.06 3.99 -26.08
C GLY A 62 3.54 4.02 -25.91
N LYS A 63 3.01 4.74 -24.93
CA LYS A 63 1.57 4.93 -24.67
C LYS A 63 0.74 3.63 -24.68
N PRO A 64 1.11 2.62 -23.89
CA PRO A 64 0.43 1.34 -23.86
C PRO A 64 -0.99 1.46 -23.34
N ASN A 65 -1.84 0.55 -23.78
CA ASN A 65 -3.10 0.31 -23.10
C ASN A 65 -2.84 -0.22 -21.68
N VAL A 66 -3.62 0.25 -20.71
CA VAL A 66 -3.51 -0.20 -19.31
C VAL A 66 -4.80 -0.90 -18.89
N THR A 67 -4.66 -2.12 -18.40
CA THR A 67 -5.78 -2.93 -17.90
C THR A 67 -5.63 -3.22 -16.42
N VAL A 68 -6.74 -3.47 -15.73
CA VAL A 68 -6.76 -3.82 -14.32
C VAL A 68 -7.28 -5.24 -14.17
N GLN A 69 -6.50 -6.09 -13.52
CA GLN A 69 -6.87 -7.47 -13.22
C GLN A 69 -6.86 -7.69 -11.71
N VAL A 70 -8.03 -8.01 -11.14
CA VAL A 70 -8.12 -8.38 -9.72
C VAL A 70 -7.59 -9.80 -9.51
N MET A 71 -6.78 -9.96 -8.46
CA MET A 71 -6.18 -11.23 -8.07
C MET A 71 -6.35 -11.42 -6.55
N PRO A 72 -7.57 -11.71 -6.08
CA PRO A 72 -7.85 -11.91 -4.67
C PRO A 72 -7.23 -13.23 -4.17
N GLY A 73 -7.03 -13.31 -2.88
CA GLY A 73 -6.60 -14.54 -2.18
C GLY A 73 -5.51 -14.30 -1.16
N ALA A 74 -5.65 -14.95 -0.02
CA ALA A 74 -4.70 -14.94 1.10
C ALA A 74 -4.24 -13.53 1.51
N GLY A 75 -5.17 -12.57 1.62
CA GLY A 75 -4.83 -11.19 2.00
C GLY A 75 -3.95 -10.43 0.98
N GLY A 76 -3.85 -10.93 -0.28
CA GLY A 76 -3.01 -10.36 -1.33
C GLY A 76 -1.69 -11.11 -1.57
N ILE A 77 -1.35 -12.11 -0.76
CA ILE A 77 -0.13 -12.92 -0.92
C ILE A 77 -0.10 -13.62 -2.28
N ARG A 78 -1.26 -14.07 -2.79
CA ARG A 78 -1.35 -14.67 -4.12
C ARG A 78 -0.84 -13.75 -5.23
N ALA A 79 -1.26 -12.50 -5.21
CA ALA A 79 -0.82 -11.50 -6.20
C ALA A 79 0.67 -11.17 -6.04
N ALA A 80 1.17 -11.11 -4.81
CA ALA A 80 2.58 -10.85 -4.53
C ALA A 80 3.47 -12.01 -5.03
N ASN A 81 3.10 -13.27 -4.78
CA ASN A 81 3.80 -14.44 -5.31
C ASN A 81 3.79 -14.46 -6.83
N PHE A 82 2.63 -14.21 -7.45
CA PHE A 82 2.54 -14.12 -8.90
C PHE A 82 3.49 -13.05 -9.45
N LEU A 83 3.50 -11.87 -8.85
CA LEU A 83 4.37 -10.78 -9.30
C LEU A 83 5.86 -11.12 -9.14
N ALA A 84 6.22 -11.81 -8.06
CA ALA A 84 7.60 -12.20 -7.79
C ALA A 84 8.12 -13.29 -8.75
N GLU A 85 7.30 -14.30 -9.04
CA GLU A 85 7.74 -15.55 -9.66
C GLU A 85 7.36 -15.69 -11.15
N GLN A 86 6.19 -15.16 -11.54
CA GLN A 86 5.57 -15.48 -12.83
C GLN A 86 5.38 -14.26 -13.75
N ALA A 87 5.28 -13.05 -13.18
CA ALA A 87 4.99 -11.86 -13.96
C ALA A 87 6.17 -11.47 -14.88
N PRO A 88 5.89 -10.93 -16.08
CA PRO A 88 6.93 -10.39 -16.96
C PRO A 88 7.75 -9.29 -16.29
N ARG A 89 9.06 -9.30 -16.52
CA ARG A 89 10.02 -8.32 -15.95
C ARG A 89 10.45 -7.26 -16.97
N ASP A 90 9.51 -6.86 -17.82
CA ASP A 90 9.73 -5.95 -18.94
C ASP A 90 8.91 -4.65 -18.85
N GLY A 91 8.32 -4.39 -17.67
CA GLY A 91 7.49 -3.22 -17.42
C GLY A 91 6.01 -3.38 -17.78
N THR A 92 5.60 -4.51 -18.35
CA THR A 92 4.19 -4.76 -18.70
C THR A 92 3.34 -5.28 -17.53
N ALA A 93 3.96 -5.63 -16.40
CA ALA A 93 3.28 -6.05 -15.20
C ALA A 93 3.62 -5.13 -14.03
N ILE A 94 2.60 -4.57 -13.40
CA ILE A 94 2.71 -3.83 -12.14
C ILE A 94 1.61 -4.31 -11.19
N ALA A 95 1.78 -4.09 -9.89
CA ALA A 95 0.76 -4.47 -8.91
C ALA A 95 0.58 -3.41 -7.84
N THR A 96 -0.57 -3.48 -7.16
CA THR A 96 -0.86 -2.69 -5.96
C THR A 96 -1.40 -3.59 -4.86
N PHE A 97 -0.93 -3.35 -3.63
CA PHE A 97 -1.21 -4.18 -2.47
C PHE A 97 -1.75 -3.35 -1.29
N ALA A 98 -2.42 -4.03 -0.37
CA ALA A 98 -2.57 -3.56 1.01
C ALA A 98 -1.29 -3.82 1.81
N SER A 99 -1.27 -3.43 3.08
CA SER A 99 -0.10 -3.59 3.97
C SER A 99 0.26 -5.05 4.25
N GLY A 100 -0.73 -5.96 4.26
CA GLY A 100 -0.54 -7.37 4.60
C GLY A 100 0.58 -8.05 3.82
N PRO A 101 0.58 -8.07 2.48
CA PRO A 101 1.66 -8.66 1.69
C PRO A 101 3.04 -8.06 1.95
N ILE A 102 3.11 -6.81 2.39
CA ILE A 102 4.38 -6.13 2.68
C ILE A 102 4.98 -6.67 3.98
N LEU A 103 4.15 -6.94 4.97
CA LEU A 103 4.58 -7.42 6.28
C LEU A 103 4.66 -8.95 6.38
N GLU A 104 3.89 -9.69 5.57
CA GLU A 104 3.80 -11.16 5.67
C GLU A 104 5.17 -11.86 5.66
N PRO A 105 6.17 -11.49 4.82
CA PRO A 105 7.49 -12.11 4.86
C PRO A 105 8.23 -11.92 6.18
N LEU A 106 7.90 -10.85 6.92
CA LEU A 106 8.55 -10.53 8.19
C LEU A 106 7.83 -11.18 9.37
N ILE A 107 6.50 -11.04 9.44
CA ILE A 107 5.71 -11.36 10.64
C ILE A 107 4.67 -12.46 10.43
N GLY A 108 4.43 -12.87 9.19
CA GLY A 108 3.43 -13.90 8.87
C GLY A 108 3.86 -15.30 9.31
N ALA A 109 2.85 -16.14 9.55
CA ALA A 109 3.07 -17.56 9.85
C ALA A 109 3.43 -18.39 8.61
N ARG A 110 3.18 -17.85 7.42
CA ARG A 110 3.45 -18.49 6.13
C ARG A 110 4.76 -17.92 5.56
N ASN A 111 5.61 -18.79 5.03
CA ASN A 111 6.72 -18.32 4.19
C ASN A 111 6.15 -18.03 2.80
N PRO A 112 5.92 -16.77 2.41
CA PRO A 112 5.22 -16.45 1.18
C PRO A 112 6.07 -16.62 -0.09
N GLY A 113 7.35 -16.96 0.02
CA GLY A 113 8.23 -17.19 -1.15
C GLY A 113 8.71 -15.92 -1.84
N TYR A 114 8.40 -14.72 -1.32
CA TYR A 114 8.86 -13.43 -1.87
C TYR A 114 9.45 -12.53 -0.79
N ASP A 115 10.22 -11.55 -1.24
CA ASP A 115 10.80 -10.47 -0.42
C ASP A 115 10.44 -9.12 -1.06
N MET A 116 9.60 -8.33 -0.38
CA MET A 116 9.14 -7.03 -0.88
C MET A 116 10.25 -5.99 -1.01
N SER A 117 11.40 -6.18 -0.34
CA SER A 117 12.56 -5.31 -0.51
C SER A 117 13.20 -5.44 -1.90
N SER A 118 13.01 -6.60 -2.55
CA SER A 118 13.52 -6.89 -3.90
C SER A 118 12.63 -6.33 -5.03
N PHE A 119 11.40 -5.93 -4.72
CA PHE A 119 10.48 -5.39 -5.72
C PHE A 119 10.87 -3.97 -6.14
N THR A 120 10.47 -3.59 -7.34
CA THR A 120 10.72 -2.24 -7.87
C THR A 120 9.53 -1.33 -7.55
N TRP A 121 9.63 -0.52 -6.52
CA TRP A 121 8.55 0.40 -6.13
C TRP A 121 8.52 1.61 -7.06
N LEU A 122 7.33 1.90 -7.60
CA LEU A 122 7.10 2.99 -8.55
C LEU A 122 6.68 4.27 -7.86
N GLY A 123 5.96 4.15 -6.74
CA GLY A 123 5.47 5.23 -5.91
C GLY A 123 4.24 4.83 -5.11
N ALA A 124 3.76 5.71 -4.26
CA ALA A 124 2.49 5.58 -3.56
C ALA A 124 1.59 6.78 -3.85
N MET A 125 0.27 6.55 -3.95
CA MET A 125 -0.69 7.62 -4.29
C MET A 125 -1.09 8.45 -3.08
N ASN A 126 -1.09 7.86 -1.89
CA ASN A 126 -1.43 8.58 -0.67
C ASN A 126 -0.70 8.02 0.56
N LYS A 127 -0.79 8.78 1.64
CA LYS A 127 -0.49 8.34 3.00
C LYS A 127 -1.83 8.11 3.68
N ASP A 128 -2.00 6.95 4.27
CA ASP A 128 -3.25 6.57 4.90
C ASP A 128 -2.97 5.95 6.27
N PHE A 129 -3.96 5.98 7.11
CA PHE A 129 -3.90 5.33 8.41
C PHE A 129 -5.23 4.68 8.71
N GLY A 130 -5.17 3.70 9.58
CA GLY A 130 -6.35 2.98 10.00
C GLY A 130 -6.98 3.61 11.24
N LEU A 131 -8.28 3.41 11.36
CA LEU A 131 -9.09 3.79 12.49
C LEU A 131 -9.56 2.52 13.20
N CYS A 132 -9.33 2.40 14.51
CA CYS A 132 -10.17 1.49 15.30
C CYS A 132 -11.43 2.26 15.69
N ILE A 133 -12.58 1.73 15.27
CA ILE A 133 -13.88 2.38 15.43
C ILE A 133 -14.85 1.53 16.22
N ALA A 134 -15.75 2.21 16.91
CA ALA A 134 -16.93 1.62 17.53
C ALA A 134 -18.20 2.26 17.01
N TRP A 135 -19.29 1.50 16.91
CA TRP A 135 -20.59 2.06 16.55
C TRP A 135 -21.07 3.07 17.61
N GLY A 136 -21.65 4.18 17.18
CA GLY A 136 -21.92 5.33 18.02
C GLY A 136 -22.85 5.08 19.20
N THR A 137 -23.74 4.08 19.11
CA THR A 137 -24.66 3.72 20.21
C THR A 137 -24.04 2.76 21.24
N THR A 138 -22.83 2.23 20.97
CA THR A 138 -22.11 1.37 21.90
C THR A 138 -21.51 2.17 23.05
N PRO A 139 -21.16 1.52 24.19
CA PRO A 139 -20.54 2.19 25.32
C PRO A 139 -19.07 2.58 25.10
N PHE A 140 -18.48 2.22 23.94
CA PHE A 140 -17.08 2.48 23.63
C PHE A 140 -16.92 3.84 22.96
N LYS A 141 -16.33 4.81 23.67
CA LYS A 141 -16.08 6.17 23.20
C LYS A 141 -14.59 6.45 22.99
N THR A 142 -13.76 5.76 23.75
CA THR A 142 -12.29 5.88 23.75
C THR A 142 -11.64 4.52 23.82
N ILE A 143 -10.34 4.45 23.54
CA ILE A 143 -9.57 3.21 23.68
C ILE A 143 -9.53 2.72 25.15
N ASP A 144 -9.65 3.62 26.13
CA ASP A 144 -9.68 3.26 27.53
C ASP A 144 -10.96 2.51 27.93
N ASP A 145 -12.06 2.72 27.23
CA ASP A 145 -13.26 1.90 27.43
C ASP A 145 -13.00 0.45 27.05
N VAL A 146 -12.21 0.22 26.00
CA VAL A 146 -11.83 -1.14 25.59
C VAL A 146 -10.83 -1.79 26.54
N ARG A 147 -10.05 -1.00 27.28
CA ARG A 147 -9.22 -1.53 28.39
C ARG A 147 -10.07 -2.01 29.55
N ARG A 148 -11.18 -1.35 29.82
CA ARG A 148 -12.08 -1.67 30.96
C ARG A 148 -13.02 -2.84 30.66
N GLN A 149 -13.63 -2.87 29.47
CA GLN A 149 -14.61 -3.88 29.09
C GLN A 149 -14.37 -4.47 27.71
N GLN A 150 -14.90 -5.67 27.49
CA GLN A 150 -14.71 -6.41 26.25
C GLN A 150 -15.51 -5.78 25.10
N MET A 151 -14.84 -5.51 23.98
CA MET A 151 -15.43 -5.02 22.74
C MET A 151 -15.34 -6.08 21.63
N VAL A 152 -16.48 -6.48 21.07
CA VAL A 152 -16.51 -7.36 19.89
C VAL A 152 -16.15 -6.60 18.63
N VAL A 153 -15.17 -7.06 17.89
CA VAL A 153 -14.72 -6.46 16.63
C VAL A 153 -14.77 -7.45 15.48
N ALA A 154 -15.19 -6.97 14.30
CA ALA A 154 -15.27 -7.78 13.09
C ALA A 154 -13.92 -7.82 12.36
N GLY A 155 -13.50 -9.03 11.93
CA GLY A 155 -12.28 -9.31 11.20
C GLY A 155 -12.50 -10.12 9.93
N THR A 156 -11.56 -9.99 8.98
CA THR A 156 -11.69 -10.56 7.63
C THR A 156 -10.85 -11.83 7.40
N GLY A 157 -10.20 -12.31 8.43
CA GLY A 157 -9.42 -13.55 8.38
C GLY A 157 -7.95 -13.38 8.74
N ALA A 158 -7.32 -14.50 9.06
CA ALA A 158 -5.94 -14.56 9.48
C ALA A 158 -4.99 -13.88 8.49
N GLY A 159 -4.08 -13.04 8.99
CA GLY A 159 -3.15 -12.23 8.19
C GLY A 159 -3.73 -10.90 7.70
N SER A 160 -5.02 -10.63 7.92
CA SER A 160 -5.60 -9.32 7.65
C SER A 160 -5.28 -8.33 8.78
N GLU A 161 -5.22 -7.04 8.45
CA GLU A 161 -5.03 -5.99 9.46
C GLU A 161 -6.19 -5.96 10.47
N THR A 162 -7.41 -6.27 10.03
CA THR A 162 -8.59 -6.31 10.91
C THR A 162 -8.50 -7.38 11.98
N ASP A 163 -7.77 -8.46 11.75
CA ASP A 163 -7.53 -9.53 12.70
C ASP A 163 -6.25 -9.27 13.52
N THR A 164 -5.19 -8.83 12.86
CA THR A 164 -3.88 -8.62 13.46
C THR A 164 -3.89 -7.51 14.51
N TRP A 165 -4.51 -6.37 14.21
CA TRP A 165 -4.46 -5.22 15.09
C TRP A 165 -5.19 -5.40 16.44
N PRO A 166 -6.39 -6.00 16.53
CA PRO A 166 -6.98 -6.30 17.82
C PRO A 166 -6.08 -7.16 18.73
N ILE A 167 -5.37 -8.14 18.15
CA ILE A 167 -4.43 -9.01 18.87
C ILE A 167 -3.26 -8.18 19.40
N VAL A 168 -2.64 -7.37 18.53
CA VAL A 168 -1.50 -6.50 18.90
C VAL A 168 -1.90 -5.49 19.96
N LEU A 169 -3.06 -4.83 19.83
CA LEU A 169 -3.52 -3.85 20.81
C LEU A 169 -3.87 -4.50 22.16
N ASN A 170 -4.38 -5.72 22.18
CA ASN A 170 -4.60 -6.46 23.42
C ASN A 170 -3.28 -6.72 24.17
N ASP A 171 -2.21 -7.09 23.45
CA ASP A 171 -0.90 -7.31 24.06
C ASP A 171 -0.24 -6.00 24.52
N VAL A 172 -0.18 -5.01 23.62
CA VAL A 172 0.63 -3.81 23.85
C VAL A 172 -0.06 -2.79 24.75
N LEU A 173 -1.40 -2.65 24.64
CA LEU A 173 -2.18 -1.65 25.37
C LEU A 173 -3.05 -2.23 26.48
N GLY A 174 -3.13 -3.56 26.61
CA GLY A 174 -4.02 -4.23 27.56
C GLY A 174 -5.51 -4.04 27.24
N THR A 175 -5.84 -3.84 25.97
CA THR A 175 -7.23 -3.77 25.52
C THR A 175 -7.91 -5.15 25.58
N LYS A 176 -9.25 -5.16 25.54
CA LYS A 176 -10.05 -6.39 25.62
C LYS A 176 -10.88 -6.56 24.33
N PHE A 177 -10.24 -6.45 23.18
CA PHE A 177 -10.91 -6.76 21.93
C PHE A 177 -11.20 -8.25 21.84
N LYS A 178 -12.45 -8.60 21.52
CA LYS A 178 -12.86 -9.95 21.16
C LYS A 178 -13.05 -10.00 19.64
N LEU A 179 -12.15 -10.65 18.95
CA LEU A 179 -12.20 -10.79 17.51
C LEU A 179 -13.25 -11.83 17.10
N VAL A 180 -14.13 -11.46 16.17
CA VAL A 180 -14.99 -12.35 15.40
C VAL A 180 -14.51 -12.25 13.96
N THR A 181 -13.90 -13.31 13.46
CA THR A 181 -13.24 -13.35 12.15
C THR A 181 -14.02 -14.17 11.14
N GLY A 182 -13.64 -14.04 9.85
CA GLY A 182 -14.22 -14.82 8.75
C GLY A 182 -15.21 -14.06 7.89
N TYR A 183 -15.40 -12.76 8.12
CA TYR A 183 -16.12 -11.91 7.15
C TYR A 183 -15.34 -11.82 5.85
N LEU A 184 -16.02 -11.92 4.70
CA LEU A 184 -15.38 -12.00 3.38
C LEU A 184 -14.63 -10.73 2.99
N GLY A 185 -15.05 -9.56 3.53
CA GLY A 185 -14.41 -8.28 3.22
C GLY A 185 -14.99 -7.11 4.02
N SER A 186 -14.63 -5.90 3.58
CA SER A 186 -15.05 -4.68 4.29
C SER A 186 -16.55 -4.46 4.29
N GLN A 187 -17.27 -4.84 3.23
CA GLN A 187 -18.71 -4.65 3.14
C GLN A 187 -19.45 -5.50 4.19
N GLU A 188 -19.04 -6.75 4.35
CA GLU A 188 -19.62 -7.67 5.33
C GLU A 188 -19.35 -7.20 6.76
N THR A 189 -18.14 -6.68 7.04
CA THR A 189 -17.86 -6.09 8.36
C THR A 189 -18.66 -4.83 8.64
N ILE A 190 -18.91 -3.98 7.61
CA ILE A 190 -19.79 -2.82 7.71
C ILE A 190 -21.21 -3.26 8.08
N LEU A 191 -21.76 -4.23 7.37
CA LEU A 191 -23.10 -4.76 7.63
C LEU A 191 -23.21 -5.36 9.04
N ALA A 192 -22.20 -6.11 9.49
CA ALA A 192 -22.14 -6.69 10.82
C ALA A 192 -22.18 -5.60 11.92
N ILE A 193 -21.49 -4.48 11.71
CA ILE A 193 -21.50 -3.34 12.63
C ILE A 193 -22.89 -2.67 12.63
N GLU A 194 -23.47 -2.39 11.47
CA GLU A 194 -24.78 -1.75 11.33
C GLU A 194 -25.92 -2.60 11.93
N ARG A 195 -25.79 -3.94 11.89
CA ARG A 195 -26.74 -4.88 12.48
C ARG A 195 -26.51 -5.16 13.96
N GLY A 196 -25.42 -4.63 14.54
CA GLY A 196 -25.07 -4.88 15.94
C GLY A 196 -24.47 -6.26 16.23
N GLU A 197 -24.08 -7.01 15.20
CA GLU A 197 -23.37 -8.31 15.32
C GLU A 197 -21.94 -8.10 15.86
N ALA A 198 -21.33 -6.96 15.54
CA ALA A 198 -20.06 -6.49 16.09
C ALA A 198 -20.21 -5.05 16.58
N HIS A 199 -19.47 -4.69 17.63
CA HIS A 199 -19.47 -3.31 18.16
C HIS A 199 -18.68 -2.36 17.25
N GLY A 200 -17.75 -2.87 16.43
CA GLY A 200 -16.88 -2.10 15.55
C GLY A 200 -15.83 -2.95 14.86
N ARG A 201 -14.78 -2.31 14.39
CA ARG A 201 -13.60 -2.97 13.80
C ARG A 201 -12.34 -2.15 14.01
N CYS A 202 -11.18 -2.80 14.00
CA CYS A 202 -9.90 -2.12 13.89
C CYS A 202 -9.44 -2.05 12.43
N VAL A 203 -8.65 -1.03 12.16
CA VAL A 203 -8.07 -0.70 10.84
C VAL A 203 -9.10 -0.60 9.74
N PHE A 204 -9.97 0.39 9.91
CA PHE A 204 -10.69 0.91 8.77
C PHE A 204 -9.85 2.07 8.19
N SER A 205 -9.23 1.87 7.03
CA SER A 205 -8.50 2.92 6.34
C SER A 205 -9.38 4.16 6.18
N LEU A 206 -8.87 5.33 6.56
CA LEU A 206 -9.64 6.57 6.50
C LEU A 206 -10.10 6.87 5.08
N SER A 207 -9.21 6.70 4.09
CA SER A 207 -9.55 6.92 2.68
C SER A 207 -10.66 5.98 2.20
N ALA A 208 -10.64 4.71 2.63
CA ALA A 208 -11.69 3.76 2.28
C ALA A 208 -13.02 4.06 3.00
N LEU A 209 -12.97 4.52 4.25
CA LEU A 209 -14.16 4.91 5.01
C LEU A 209 -14.87 6.12 4.39
N ARG A 210 -14.10 7.13 3.97
CA ARG A 210 -14.63 8.32 3.28
C ARG A 210 -15.39 7.98 2.01
N ILE A 211 -14.94 6.97 1.27
CA ILE A 211 -15.60 6.51 0.03
C ILE A 211 -16.79 5.59 0.35
N ALA A 212 -16.60 4.61 1.22
CA ALA A 212 -17.58 3.54 1.44
C ALA A 212 -18.75 3.99 2.34
N LYS A 213 -18.48 4.83 3.33
CA LYS A 213 -19.44 5.27 4.36
C LYS A 213 -19.18 6.71 4.80
N PRO A 214 -19.26 7.70 3.89
CA PRO A 214 -19.04 9.11 4.21
C PRO A 214 -20.02 9.62 5.29
N ASP A 215 -21.22 9.05 5.34
CA ASP A 215 -22.25 9.34 6.33
C ASP A 215 -21.86 8.95 7.77
N TRP A 216 -21.01 7.94 7.94
CA TRP A 216 -20.55 7.53 9.28
C TRP A 216 -19.73 8.62 9.97
N LEU A 217 -18.89 9.32 9.21
CA LEU A 217 -18.09 10.44 9.71
C LEU A 217 -18.92 11.72 9.83
N ARG A 218 -19.64 12.09 8.76
CA ARG A 218 -20.46 13.31 8.70
C ARG A 218 -21.51 13.35 9.80
N ASP A 219 -22.25 12.26 10.00
CA ASP A 219 -23.38 12.16 10.92
C ASP A 219 -22.95 11.63 12.30
N LYS A 220 -21.64 11.49 12.55
CA LYS A 220 -21.04 11.00 13.80
C LYS A 220 -21.62 9.66 14.27
N LYS A 221 -21.88 8.74 13.33
CA LYS A 221 -22.42 7.40 13.62
C LYS A 221 -21.42 6.46 14.27
N ILE A 222 -20.15 6.82 14.28
CA ILE A 222 -19.05 6.05 14.86
C ILE A 222 -18.23 6.89 15.85
N ASN A 223 -17.61 6.22 16.81
CA ASN A 223 -16.56 6.75 17.66
C ASN A 223 -15.22 6.24 17.14
N VAL A 224 -14.25 7.11 16.92
CA VAL A 224 -12.87 6.72 16.59
C VAL A 224 -12.12 6.59 17.91
N LEU A 225 -11.64 5.38 18.21
CA LEU A 225 -11.04 5.02 19.49
C LEU A 225 -9.55 5.30 19.53
N VAL A 226 -8.84 4.99 18.43
CA VAL A 226 -7.41 5.16 18.26
C VAL A 226 -7.07 5.18 16.78
N LEU A 227 -6.02 5.91 16.41
CA LEU A 227 -5.44 5.94 15.07
C LEU A 227 -4.27 4.94 14.99
N THR A 228 -4.29 4.02 14.04
CA THR A 228 -3.13 3.20 13.73
C THR A 228 -2.18 4.00 12.83
N ALA A 229 -1.51 4.97 13.44
CA ALA A 229 -0.68 5.98 12.80
C ALA A 229 0.57 6.28 13.62
N LEU A 230 1.58 6.92 12.99
CA LEU A 230 2.81 7.40 13.65
C LEU A 230 2.61 8.72 14.41
N ALA A 231 1.51 9.43 14.15
CA ALA A 231 1.17 10.69 14.81
C ALA A 231 -0.35 10.91 14.78
N GLY A 232 -0.83 11.80 15.63
CA GLY A 232 -2.23 12.28 15.62
C GLY A 232 -2.60 12.91 14.28
N SER A 233 -3.90 13.05 14.02
CA SER A 233 -4.45 13.65 12.81
C SER A 233 -5.33 14.85 13.13
N ALA A 234 -5.22 15.89 12.32
CA ALA A 234 -6.11 17.07 12.40
C ALA A 234 -7.59 16.71 12.08
N ASP A 235 -7.83 15.64 11.34
CA ASP A 235 -9.19 15.14 11.07
C ASP A 235 -9.88 14.60 12.33
N PHE A 236 -9.09 14.18 13.34
CA PHE A 236 -9.59 13.57 14.59
C PHE A 236 -8.90 14.20 15.79
N PRO A 237 -9.19 15.49 16.10
CA PRO A 237 -8.57 16.16 17.23
C PRO A 237 -8.93 15.43 18.54
N GLY A 238 -7.91 15.16 19.36
CA GLY A 238 -8.07 14.45 20.63
C GLY A 238 -8.12 12.92 20.55
N VAL A 239 -8.14 12.32 19.36
CA VAL A 239 -7.96 10.87 19.21
C VAL A 239 -6.46 10.55 19.15
N PRO A 240 -5.94 9.70 20.07
CA PRO A 240 -4.51 9.42 20.11
C PRO A 240 -4.05 8.57 18.94
N ALA A 241 -2.80 8.77 18.50
CA ALA A 241 -2.11 7.78 17.68
C ALA A 241 -1.64 6.62 18.57
N VAL A 242 -1.65 5.41 18.01
CA VAL A 242 -1.31 4.19 18.76
C VAL A 242 0.09 4.26 19.37
N VAL A 243 1.06 4.87 18.68
CA VAL A 243 2.44 5.01 19.14
C VAL A 243 2.59 5.97 20.34
N ASP A 244 1.63 6.85 20.55
CA ASP A 244 1.64 7.81 21.68
C ASP A 244 1.09 7.19 22.96
N LEU A 245 0.48 6.01 22.88
CA LEU A 245 -0.13 5.30 24.01
C LEU A 245 0.84 4.35 24.71
N VAL A 246 2.07 4.25 24.24
CA VAL A 246 3.11 3.36 24.78
C VAL A 246 4.35 4.13 25.22
N THR A 247 4.93 3.67 26.34
CA THR A 247 6.16 4.26 26.90
C THR A 247 7.37 3.36 26.73
N LYS A 248 7.17 2.05 26.58
CA LYS A 248 8.26 1.09 26.40
C LYS A 248 8.81 1.17 24.98
N PRO A 249 10.13 1.35 24.78
CA PRO A 249 10.73 1.44 23.45
C PRO A 249 10.43 0.24 22.56
N GLN A 250 10.36 -0.97 23.12
CA GLN A 250 10.05 -2.19 22.38
C GLN A 250 8.61 -2.24 21.85
N ASP A 251 7.65 -1.73 22.65
CA ASP A 251 6.25 -1.62 22.21
C ASP A 251 6.12 -0.58 21.11
N ARG A 252 6.87 0.53 21.23
CA ARG A 252 6.90 1.57 20.21
C ARG A 252 7.47 1.05 18.89
N GLN A 253 8.60 0.34 18.91
CA GLN A 253 9.20 -0.26 17.72
C GLN A 253 8.26 -1.27 17.05
N LEU A 254 7.54 -2.08 17.83
CA LEU A 254 6.53 -3.00 17.33
C LEU A 254 5.41 -2.24 16.60
N LEU A 255 4.87 -1.20 17.21
CA LEU A 255 3.81 -0.40 16.61
C LEU A 255 4.30 0.36 15.37
N GLU A 256 5.51 0.88 15.37
CA GLU A 256 6.13 1.54 14.21
C GLU A 256 6.28 0.58 13.03
N LEU A 257 6.68 -0.69 13.27
CA LEU A 257 6.67 -1.73 12.25
C LEU A 257 5.27 -1.93 11.66
N MET A 258 4.26 -2.01 12.52
CA MET A 258 2.88 -2.30 12.12
C MET A 258 2.23 -1.15 11.35
N VAL A 259 2.51 0.11 11.70
CA VAL A 259 1.94 1.28 11.02
C VAL A 259 2.73 1.72 9.78
N GLY A 260 3.99 1.29 9.67
CA GLY A 260 4.91 1.72 8.60
C GLY A 260 4.33 1.66 7.19
N PRO A 261 3.67 0.57 6.78
CA PRO A 261 3.05 0.48 5.45
C PRO A 261 1.97 1.53 5.16
N GLY A 262 1.32 2.10 6.17
CA GLY A 262 0.36 3.19 6.01
C GLY A 262 0.96 4.46 5.39
N ALA A 263 2.26 4.71 5.61
CA ALA A 263 2.96 5.83 5.01
C ALA A 263 3.18 5.71 3.49
N MET A 264 2.88 4.55 2.92
CA MET A 264 2.96 4.27 1.48
C MET A 264 1.69 3.57 0.97
N ALA A 265 0.55 4.05 1.41
CA ALA A 265 -0.74 3.49 1.02
C ALA A 265 -1.00 3.67 -0.48
N ARG A 266 -1.71 2.72 -1.07
CA ARG A 266 -1.98 2.68 -2.52
C ARG A 266 -0.67 2.72 -3.33
N SER A 267 0.34 2.00 -2.87
CA SER A 267 1.62 1.90 -3.58
C SER A 267 1.51 0.99 -4.80
N PHE A 268 2.33 1.31 -5.80
CA PHE A 268 2.47 0.52 -7.02
C PHE A 268 3.90 0.01 -7.14
N THR A 269 4.03 -1.22 -7.57
CA THR A 269 5.32 -1.88 -7.70
C THR A 269 5.36 -2.76 -8.94
N ALA A 270 6.56 -2.97 -9.46
CA ALA A 270 6.86 -3.93 -10.54
C ALA A 270 7.62 -5.13 -9.96
N PRO A 271 7.73 -6.25 -10.71
CA PRO A 271 8.46 -7.43 -10.29
C PRO A 271 9.91 -7.14 -9.88
N PRO A 272 10.51 -8.01 -9.05
CA PRO A 272 11.95 -7.95 -8.79
C PRO A 272 12.76 -8.20 -10.06
N GLY A 273 13.95 -7.58 -10.15
CA GLY A 273 14.84 -7.76 -11.31
C GLY A 273 14.42 -7.00 -12.57
N LEU A 274 13.55 -5.99 -12.45
CA LEU A 274 13.26 -5.07 -13.55
C LEU A 274 14.51 -4.26 -13.91
N ALA A 275 14.77 -4.07 -15.21
CA ALA A 275 15.90 -3.27 -15.67
C ALA A 275 15.82 -1.82 -15.14
N ALA A 276 16.94 -1.24 -14.73
CA ALA A 276 16.98 0.09 -14.12
C ALA A 276 16.40 1.19 -15.04
N ARG A 277 16.56 1.06 -16.35
CA ARG A 277 15.97 1.99 -17.33
C ARG A 277 14.45 1.91 -17.33
N THR A 278 13.89 0.70 -17.36
CA THR A 278 12.45 0.45 -17.29
C THR A 278 11.86 0.93 -15.95
N ALA A 279 12.56 0.69 -14.84
CA ALA A 279 12.17 1.20 -13.52
C ALA A 279 12.07 2.73 -13.51
N THR A 280 13.08 3.41 -14.06
CA THR A 280 13.09 4.87 -14.16
C THR A 280 11.97 5.40 -15.05
N LEU A 281 11.70 4.73 -16.19
CA LEU A 281 10.59 5.08 -17.08
C LEU A 281 9.25 4.99 -16.36
N LEU A 282 8.98 3.87 -15.68
CA LEU A 282 7.72 3.67 -14.96
C LEU A 282 7.54 4.62 -13.78
N ARG A 283 8.61 4.92 -13.02
CA ARG A 283 8.57 5.92 -11.93
C ARG A 283 8.23 7.30 -12.45
N ARG A 284 8.89 7.76 -13.52
CA ARG A 284 8.58 9.05 -14.17
C ARG A 284 7.14 9.10 -14.66
N ALA A 285 6.65 8.02 -15.27
CA ALA A 285 5.26 7.94 -15.71
C ALA A 285 4.28 7.96 -14.52
N PHE A 286 4.62 7.30 -13.40
CA PHE A 286 3.85 7.35 -12.17
C PHE A 286 3.75 8.78 -11.64
N ASP A 287 4.87 9.46 -11.47
CA ASP A 287 4.92 10.84 -10.96
C ASP A 287 4.17 11.81 -11.90
N ALA A 288 4.36 11.67 -13.21
CA ALA A 288 3.65 12.47 -14.21
C ALA A 288 2.13 12.25 -14.15
N THR A 289 1.68 11.01 -13.94
CA THR A 289 0.26 10.70 -13.78
C THR A 289 -0.34 11.41 -12.56
N LEU A 290 0.35 11.43 -11.42
CA LEU A 290 -0.16 12.07 -10.20
C LEU A 290 -0.13 13.61 -10.28
N GLN A 291 0.63 14.18 -11.20
CA GLN A 291 0.65 15.62 -11.49
C GLN A 291 -0.35 16.02 -12.57
N ASP A 292 -0.90 15.08 -13.33
CA ASP A 292 -1.84 15.32 -14.42
C ASP A 292 -3.12 16.00 -13.92
N PRO A 293 -3.51 17.17 -14.47
CA PRO A 293 -4.71 17.89 -14.03
C PRO A 293 -6.01 17.09 -14.20
N GLU A 294 -6.12 16.26 -15.26
CA GLU A 294 -7.32 15.44 -15.49
C GLU A 294 -7.42 14.31 -14.47
N PHE A 295 -6.28 13.65 -14.17
CA PHE A 295 -6.20 12.66 -13.11
C PHE A 295 -6.62 13.26 -11.76
N ARG A 296 -6.06 14.41 -11.40
CA ARG A 296 -6.36 15.10 -10.14
C ARG A 296 -7.82 15.54 -10.04
N ALA A 297 -8.38 16.04 -11.14
CA ALA A 297 -9.79 16.42 -11.21
C ALA A 297 -10.72 15.19 -11.04
N GLU A 298 -10.35 14.05 -11.63
CA GLU A 298 -11.10 12.81 -11.47
C GLU A 298 -10.97 12.25 -10.05
N ALA A 299 -9.78 12.25 -9.49
CA ALA A 299 -9.54 11.86 -8.09
C ALA A 299 -10.39 12.69 -7.12
N ALA A 300 -10.44 14.01 -7.31
CA ALA A 300 -11.26 14.90 -6.50
C ALA A 300 -12.77 14.57 -6.59
N ARG A 301 -13.27 14.30 -7.81
CA ARG A 301 -14.67 13.86 -7.99
C ARG A 301 -14.98 12.54 -7.30
N MET A 302 -14.01 11.65 -7.24
CA MET A 302 -14.12 10.36 -6.55
C MET A 302 -13.85 10.47 -5.02
N GLN A 303 -13.53 11.65 -4.53
CA GLN A 303 -13.08 11.88 -3.14
C GLN A 303 -11.86 11.00 -2.76
N ALA A 304 -11.02 10.72 -3.74
CA ALA A 304 -9.79 9.97 -3.54
C ALA A 304 -8.69 10.90 -3.01
N ASP A 305 -8.24 10.63 -1.79
CA ASP A 305 -7.14 11.39 -1.17
C ASP A 305 -5.82 11.14 -1.90
N LEU A 306 -5.12 12.21 -2.24
CA LEU A 306 -3.81 12.17 -2.89
C LEU A 306 -2.77 12.84 -1.99
N ALA A 307 -1.76 12.07 -1.57
CA ALA A 307 -0.56 12.53 -0.88
C ALA A 307 0.64 11.72 -1.39
N PRO A 308 1.10 12.01 -2.62
CA PRO A 308 2.06 11.17 -3.32
C PRO A 308 3.38 11.01 -2.57
N THR A 309 3.98 9.82 -2.70
CA THR A 309 5.34 9.51 -2.26
C THR A 309 6.09 8.91 -3.45
N PRO A 310 7.26 9.49 -3.86
CA PRO A 310 8.06 8.98 -4.97
C PRO A 310 8.56 7.55 -4.77
N GLY A 311 8.83 6.85 -5.87
CA GLY A 311 9.22 5.43 -5.83
C GLY A 311 10.47 5.14 -5.03
N GLU A 312 11.49 6.01 -5.11
CA GLU A 312 12.73 5.89 -4.35
C GLU A 312 12.48 6.03 -2.83
N GLU A 313 11.58 6.92 -2.43
CA GLU A 313 11.22 7.09 -1.03
C GLU A 313 10.44 5.88 -0.50
N VAL A 314 9.51 5.34 -1.32
CA VAL A 314 8.80 4.09 -1.00
C VAL A 314 9.80 2.92 -0.88
N GLN A 315 10.74 2.80 -1.82
CA GLN A 315 11.79 1.77 -1.77
C GLN A 315 12.61 1.85 -0.47
N ALA A 316 13.01 3.08 -0.09
CA ALA A 316 13.76 3.30 1.15
C ALA A 316 12.91 2.99 2.40
N LEU A 317 11.60 3.28 2.36
CA LEU A 317 10.69 2.95 3.46
C LEU A 317 10.56 1.43 3.63
N VAL A 318 10.38 0.69 2.54
CA VAL A 318 10.34 -0.79 2.59
C VAL A 318 11.67 -1.34 3.12
N ALA A 319 12.81 -0.82 2.67
CA ALA A 319 14.11 -1.25 3.18
C ALA A 319 14.23 -1.01 4.71
N ARG A 320 13.73 0.11 5.23
CA ARG A 320 13.69 0.37 6.68
C ARG A 320 12.78 -0.61 7.43
N ILE A 321 11.60 -0.92 6.88
CA ILE A 321 10.68 -1.92 7.45
C ILE A 321 11.39 -3.29 7.54
N TYR A 322 12.11 -3.69 6.49
CA TYR A 322 12.83 -4.96 6.45
C TYR A 322 14.11 -4.98 7.29
N ALA A 323 14.62 -3.82 7.69
CA ALA A 323 15.73 -3.69 8.66
C ALA A 323 15.25 -3.73 10.12
N THR A 324 13.98 -3.96 10.40
CA THR A 324 13.45 -4.06 11.77
C THR A 324 14.19 -5.14 12.57
N PRO A 325 14.60 -4.87 13.83
CA PRO A 325 15.35 -5.81 14.64
C PRO A 325 14.60 -7.14 14.84
N ARG A 326 15.31 -8.26 14.69
CA ARG A 326 14.76 -9.62 14.86
C ARG A 326 13.93 -9.82 16.13
N PRO A 327 14.34 -9.34 17.33
CA PRO A 327 13.52 -9.51 18.54
C PRO A 327 12.12 -8.91 18.42
N VAL A 328 11.98 -7.78 17.71
CA VAL A 328 10.67 -7.13 17.45
C VAL A 328 9.83 -8.01 16.52
N ILE A 329 10.44 -8.49 15.44
CA ILE A 329 9.78 -9.38 14.46
C ILE A 329 9.29 -10.66 15.16
N GLU A 330 10.15 -11.31 15.93
CA GLU A 330 9.82 -12.56 16.63
C GLU A 330 8.70 -12.37 17.68
N ARG A 331 8.67 -11.20 18.36
CA ARG A 331 7.56 -10.87 19.25
C ARG A 331 6.24 -10.80 18.49
N VAL A 332 6.20 -10.10 17.34
CA VAL A 332 4.99 -10.01 16.53
C VAL A 332 4.57 -11.38 16.03
N LYS A 333 5.51 -12.18 15.51
CA LYS A 333 5.22 -13.56 15.08
C LYS A 333 4.59 -14.40 16.20
N LYS A 334 5.14 -14.31 17.41
CA LYS A 334 4.61 -15.03 18.58
C LYS A 334 3.18 -14.58 18.92
N LEU A 335 2.88 -13.29 18.80
CA LEU A 335 1.55 -12.74 19.07
C LEU A 335 0.53 -13.20 18.01
N LEU A 336 0.96 -13.36 16.77
CA LEU A 336 0.10 -13.72 15.64
C LEU A 336 0.07 -15.22 15.35
N ALA A 337 0.84 -16.01 16.09
CA ALA A 337 0.80 -17.47 16.00
C ALA A 337 -0.61 -17.96 16.35
N PRO A 338 -1.17 -18.94 15.60
CA PRO A 338 -2.49 -19.51 15.82
C PRO A 338 -2.62 -20.25 17.17
#